data_8f18455c575a7c96d0665cd44502b989
#
_entry.id   8f18455c575a7c96d0665cd44502b989
#
_cell.length_a   1.000
_cell.length_b   1.000
_cell.length_c   1.000
_cell.angle_alpha   90.00
_cell.angle_beta   90.00
_cell.angle_gamma   90.00
#
_symmetry.space_group_name_H-M   'P 1'
#
loop_
_entity.id
_entity.type
_entity.pdbx_description
1 polymer ?
#
loop_
_entity_poly.entity_id
_entity_poly.type
_entity_poly.pdbx_seq_one_letter_code
_entity_poly.pdbx_strand_id
1 'polypeptide(L)'
;LIIGAGAAGLFLAANLRGKSVALLEKNGSAGKKILASGGGRCNVTNRRIDASNYLGDAGFVKNILKNLDFKDILKFFGELKFNEQKQSQFFCESGAKDVLGVLLGRARQSGAQIFCGVCVKGVRKILADENSKIADAFSALNGDKFEGFCGSDAPNLQNVRRNLDEIFEIVAENGDKFYAKNLVVASGGLSYKSLGASDIGYEIAQSFGIKVVPPAPALVGFTVQKDEFWFKNLSGVCFPAQILLERAPQKSGDDSKSCSQSKSGDADTKEDKFSVCRETIGANLKQSSDKSAPLQTNDLNSKKVVTLAASRQNGEIELNLTANEAPLDKNREFYESDAKFNASQEIEFNGGEILNGDAKAWKSNQKNRTKIAGDVLFTHKGISGPAVLNASLFWQKGLIEINFCPNFSIETAQKSKKQLSTVLPLPRRFTLEFLSAAGLSDKPYGKYAQAEREKILRLFSYRFAPAGTFGFERAEATKGGVDTDALEADCGVKGVRGLYFIGEVLNVTGMLGGYNLHFAFACAWALAGRLNAK
;
A
#
# COMPACT_ATOMS: atom_id res chain seq x y z
N LEU A 1 20.34 -1.55 -11.94
CA LEU A 1 20.04 -2.35 -10.77
C LEU A 1 18.68 -1.93 -10.20
N ILE A 2 17.90 -2.89 -9.68
CA ILE A 2 16.56 -2.67 -9.11
C ILE A 2 16.58 -3.19 -7.66
N ILE A 3 16.19 -2.36 -6.70
CA ILE A 3 16.00 -2.75 -5.29
C ILE A 3 14.53 -3.13 -5.08
N GLY A 4 14.26 -4.40 -4.83
CA GLY A 4 12.93 -4.98 -4.61
C GLY A 4 12.42 -5.78 -5.81
N ALA A 5 12.20 -7.10 -5.62
CA ALA A 5 11.61 -8.00 -6.59
C ALA A 5 10.10 -8.21 -6.31
N GLY A 6 9.38 -7.11 -6.09
CA GLY A 6 7.92 -7.05 -5.99
C GLY A 6 7.26 -6.79 -7.35
N ALA A 7 5.99 -6.35 -7.35
CA ALA A 7 5.22 -6.12 -8.57
C ALA A 7 5.90 -5.12 -9.52
N ALA A 8 6.29 -3.94 -9.02
CA ALA A 8 6.93 -2.91 -9.85
C ALA A 8 8.30 -3.36 -10.38
N GLY A 9 9.17 -3.91 -9.52
CA GLY A 9 10.52 -4.32 -9.91
C GLY A 9 10.53 -5.46 -10.92
N LEU A 10 9.71 -6.50 -10.73
CA LEU A 10 9.59 -7.63 -11.65
C LEU A 10 8.97 -7.22 -12.98
N PHE A 11 7.94 -6.36 -12.96
CA PHE A 11 7.31 -5.88 -14.19
C PHE A 11 8.25 -4.98 -15.00
N LEU A 12 9.04 -4.13 -14.32
CA LEU A 12 10.09 -3.35 -14.97
C LEU A 12 11.11 -4.27 -15.63
N ALA A 13 11.68 -5.22 -14.87
CA ALA A 13 12.68 -6.15 -15.40
C ALA A 13 12.17 -6.91 -16.62
N ALA A 14 10.91 -7.37 -16.59
CA ALA A 14 10.27 -8.08 -17.70
C ALA A 14 10.11 -7.24 -18.99
N ASN A 15 10.17 -5.91 -18.88
CA ASN A 15 9.97 -4.99 -20.00
C ASN A 15 11.25 -4.26 -20.45
N LEU A 16 12.39 -4.51 -19.80
CA LEU A 16 13.68 -4.00 -20.23
C LEU A 16 14.28 -4.87 -21.35
N ARG A 17 14.87 -4.25 -22.37
CA ARG A 17 15.43 -4.92 -23.53
C ARG A 17 16.90 -4.54 -23.72
N GLY A 18 17.77 -5.53 -23.98
CA GLY A 18 19.19 -5.30 -24.28
C GLY A 18 19.95 -4.60 -23.16
N LYS A 19 19.53 -4.78 -21.89
CA LYS A 19 20.15 -4.18 -20.72
C LYS A 19 20.60 -5.28 -19.76
N SER A 20 21.76 -5.07 -19.12
CA SER A 20 22.16 -5.88 -17.95
C SER A 20 21.33 -5.44 -16.75
N VAL A 21 20.52 -6.36 -16.19
CA VAL A 21 19.57 -6.07 -15.12
C VAL A 21 19.80 -7.01 -13.94
N ALA A 22 19.99 -6.43 -12.75
CA ALA A 22 20.03 -7.15 -11.48
C ALA A 22 18.91 -6.65 -10.56
N LEU A 23 18.18 -7.59 -9.93
CA LEU A 23 17.20 -7.28 -8.87
C LEU A 23 17.75 -7.79 -7.54
N LEU A 24 17.74 -6.93 -6.52
CA LEU A 24 18.07 -7.30 -5.15
C LEU A 24 16.78 -7.41 -4.33
N GLU A 25 16.53 -8.58 -3.77
CA GLU A 25 15.34 -8.87 -2.95
C GLU A 25 15.77 -9.26 -1.53
N LYS A 26 15.25 -8.56 -0.53
CA LYS A 26 15.52 -8.80 0.89
C LYS A 26 15.07 -10.20 1.35
N ASN A 27 13.91 -10.64 0.87
CA ASN A 27 13.37 -11.94 1.24
C ASN A 27 14.11 -13.09 0.53
N GLY A 28 14.03 -14.30 1.09
CA GLY A 28 14.53 -15.52 0.43
C GLY A 28 13.76 -15.91 -0.85
N SER A 29 12.68 -15.18 -1.19
CA SER A 29 11.92 -15.37 -2.44
C SER A 29 11.29 -14.07 -2.89
N ALA A 30 11.17 -13.87 -4.20
CA ALA A 30 10.54 -12.71 -4.81
C ALA A 30 9.01 -12.75 -4.70
N GLY A 31 8.35 -11.59 -4.76
CA GLY A 31 6.92 -11.44 -4.97
C GLY A 31 6.01 -11.79 -3.79
N LYS A 32 6.50 -11.85 -2.55
CA LYS A 32 5.68 -12.26 -1.38
C LYS A 32 4.38 -11.47 -1.23
N LYS A 33 4.37 -10.15 -1.45
CA LYS A 33 3.14 -9.34 -1.39
C LYS A 33 2.19 -9.64 -2.55
N ILE A 34 2.70 -10.03 -3.72
CA ILE A 34 1.85 -10.47 -4.84
C ILE A 34 1.07 -11.71 -4.44
N LEU A 35 1.75 -12.70 -3.84
CA LEU A 35 1.13 -13.95 -3.38
C LEU A 35 0.03 -13.73 -2.34
N ALA A 36 0.15 -12.70 -1.50
CA ALA A 36 -0.83 -12.36 -0.48
C ALA A 36 -1.99 -11.50 -1.01
N SER A 37 -1.82 -10.87 -2.18
CA SER A 37 -2.79 -9.91 -2.70
C SER A 37 -4.12 -10.56 -3.09
N GLY A 38 -5.23 -9.83 -2.86
CA GLY A 38 -6.57 -10.31 -3.19
C GLY A 38 -6.95 -11.64 -2.53
N GLY A 39 -6.42 -11.94 -1.34
CA GLY A 39 -6.64 -13.22 -0.65
C GLY A 39 -6.02 -14.41 -1.41
N GLY A 40 -4.89 -14.23 -2.07
CA GLY A 40 -4.21 -15.24 -2.86
C GLY A 40 -4.69 -15.39 -4.30
N ARG A 41 -5.67 -14.57 -4.74
CA ARG A 41 -6.19 -14.58 -6.12
C ARG A 41 -5.55 -13.52 -7.02
N CYS A 42 -4.84 -12.57 -6.46
CA CYS A 42 -4.19 -11.44 -7.13
C CYS A 42 -5.15 -10.58 -7.97
N ASN A 43 -5.60 -9.48 -7.42
CA ASN A 43 -6.36 -8.45 -8.14
C ASN A 43 -5.38 -7.56 -8.92
N VAL A 44 -5.13 -7.88 -10.18
CA VAL A 44 -4.05 -7.27 -10.98
C VAL A 44 -4.37 -5.86 -11.46
N THR A 45 -5.65 -5.56 -11.67
CA THR A 45 -6.09 -4.26 -12.22
C THR A 45 -7.58 -4.05 -12.02
N ASN A 46 -8.08 -2.89 -12.48
CA ASN A 46 -9.50 -2.53 -12.51
C ASN A 46 -9.86 -1.97 -13.89
N ARG A 47 -11.11 -2.15 -14.34
CA ARG A 47 -11.58 -1.54 -15.59
C ARG A 47 -11.67 -0.02 -15.50
N ARG A 48 -11.99 0.51 -14.29
CA ARG A 48 -12.21 1.93 -14.03
C ARG A 48 -10.96 2.57 -13.43
N ILE A 49 -9.89 2.63 -14.22
CA ILE A 49 -8.64 3.27 -13.80
C ILE A 49 -8.71 4.76 -14.14
N ASP A 50 -8.67 5.58 -13.10
CA ASP A 50 -8.65 7.04 -13.19
C ASP A 50 -7.85 7.64 -12.03
N ALA A 51 -7.28 8.84 -12.22
CA ALA A 51 -6.50 9.50 -11.18
C ALA A 51 -7.29 9.78 -9.89
N SER A 52 -8.61 9.94 -9.98
CA SER A 52 -9.51 10.12 -8.83
C SER A 52 -9.60 8.89 -7.91
N ASN A 53 -9.15 7.73 -8.38
CA ASN A 53 -9.07 6.50 -7.57
C ASN A 53 -7.82 6.47 -6.66
N TYR A 54 -7.00 7.50 -6.68
CA TYR A 54 -5.73 7.55 -5.96
C TYR A 54 -5.65 8.75 -5.03
N LEU A 55 -5.04 8.54 -3.87
CA LEU A 55 -4.53 9.58 -3.00
C LEU A 55 -3.10 9.91 -3.46
N GLY A 56 -2.79 11.17 -3.70
CA GLY A 56 -1.50 11.66 -4.17
C GLY A 56 -1.66 12.82 -5.16
N ASP A 57 -0.59 13.21 -5.84
CA ASP A 57 -0.64 14.23 -6.89
C ASP A 57 -1.39 13.72 -8.13
N ALA A 58 -2.54 14.32 -8.42
CA ALA A 58 -3.40 13.90 -9.52
C ALA A 58 -2.75 14.08 -10.90
N GLY A 59 -1.90 15.09 -11.08
CA GLY A 59 -1.18 15.37 -12.32
C GLY A 59 -0.14 14.29 -12.58
N PHE A 60 0.67 13.97 -11.58
CA PHE A 60 1.64 12.89 -11.65
C PHE A 60 0.96 11.54 -11.93
N VAL A 61 -0.08 11.20 -11.16
CA VAL A 61 -0.83 9.95 -11.34
C VAL A 61 -1.41 9.85 -12.75
N LYS A 62 -2.05 10.91 -13.27
CA LYS A 62 -2.60 10.95 -14.63
C LYS A 62 -1.52 10.72 -15.68
N ASN A 63 -0.34 11.30 -15.50
CA ASN A 63 0.79 11.12 -16.42
C ASN A 63 1.30 9.67 -16.42
N ILE A 64 1.37 9.03 -15.26
CA ILE A 64 1.78 7.63 -15.14
C ILE A 64 0.75 6.70 -15.81
N LEU A 65 -0.54 6.89 -15.55
CA LEU A 65 -1.60 5.99 -16.00
C LEU A 65 -1.88 6.07 -17.51
N LYS A 66 -1.56 7.18 -18.19
CA LYS A 66 -1.96 7.41 -19.59
C LYS A 66 -1.41 6.39 -20.60
N ASN A 67 -0.30 5.70 -20.27
CA ASN A 67 0.44 4.85 -21.20
C ASN A 67 0.23 3.34 -20.97
N LEU A 68 -0.58 2.96 -19.98
CA LEU A 68 -0.84 1.56 -19.67
C LEU A 68 -2.28 1.43 -19.15
N ASP A 69 -3.16 0.84 -19.93
CA ASP A 69 -4.53 0.58 -19.53
C ASP A 69 -4.70 -0.85 -18.92
N PHE A 70 -5.90 -1.17 -18.47
CA PHE A 70 -6.17 -2.50 -17.90
C PHE A 70 -6.05 -3.63 -18.93
N LYS A 71 -6.34 -3.36 -20.22
CA LYS A 71 -6.23 -4.35 -21.31
C LYS A 71 -4.77 -4.68 -21.58
N ASP A 72 -3.88 -3.68 -21.55
CA ASP A 72 -2.45 -3.88 -21.69
C ASP A 72 -1.88 -4.77 -20.59
N ILE A 73 -2.35 -4.57 -19.34
CA ILE A 73 -1.97 -5.43 -18.22
C ILE A 73 -2.46 -6.86 -18.43
N LEU A 74 -3.74 -7.05 -18.80
CA LEU A 74 -4.26 -8.39 -19.09
C LEU A 74 -3.51 -9.06 -20.24
N LYS A 75 -3.21 -8.32 -21.31
CA LYS A 75 -2.40 -8.79 -22.44
C LYS A 75 -0.97 -9.16 -22.02
N PHE A 76 -0.37 -8.39 -21.10
CA PHE A 76 0.95 -8.74 -20.56
C PHE A 76 0.92 -10.10 -19.86
N PHE A 77 -0.13 -10.48 -19.16
CA PHE A 77 -0.22 -11.79 -18.52
C PHE A 77 -0.61 -12.92 -19.49
N GLY A 78 -0.94 -12.59 -20.75
CA GLY A 78 -1.06 -13.52 -21.87
C GLY A 78 -2.11 -14.61 -21.67
N GLU A 79 -1.66 -15.85 -21.39
CA GLU A 79 -2.51 -17.03 -21.33
C GLU A 79 -3.32 -17.18 -20.04
N LEU A 80 -3.04 -16.34 -19.01
CA LEU A 80 -3.80 -16.39 -17.78
C LEU A 80 -5.22 -15.84 -18.00
N LYS A 81 -6.19 -16.56 -17.42
CA LYS A 81 -7.59 -16.12 -17.42
C LYS A 81 -7.88 -15.25 -16.21
N PHE A 82 -8.64 -14.18 -16.45
CA PHE A 82 -9.03 -13.22 -15.44
C PHE A 82 -10.53 -13.06 -15.40
N ASN A 83 -11.11 -13.17 -14.21
CA ASN A 83 -12.52 -12.90 -13.96
C ASN A 83 -12.71 -11.46 -13.50
N GLU A 84 -13.60 -10.74 -14.20
CA GLU A 84 -14.09 -9.46 -13.72
C GLU A 84 -15.13 -9.70 -12.62
N GLN A 85 -14.85 -9.17 -11.43
CA GLN A 85 -15.73 -9.27 -10.27
C GLN A 85 -16.41 -7.92 -9.95
N LYS A 86 -17.16 -7.88 -8.84
CA LYS A 86 -17.81 -6.65 -8.33
C LYS A 86 -16.83 -5.47 -8.37
N GLN A 87 -17.33 -4.29 -8.70
CA GLN A 87 -16.55 -3.05 -8.83
C GLN A 87 -15.45 -3.10 -9.92
N SER A 88 -15.66 -3.90 -10.97
CA SER A 88 -14.81 -3.98 -12.16
C SER A 88 -13.36 -4.43 -11.88
N GLN A 89 -13.16 -5.26 -10.87
CA GLN A 89 -11.87 -5.80 -10.45
C GLN A 89 -11.51 -7.05 -11.25
N PHE A 90 -10.25 -7.21 -11.65
CA PHE A 90 -9.78 -8.38 -12.38
C PHE A 90 -8.92 -9.29 -11.50
N PHE A 91 -9.46 -10.45 -11.16
CA PHE A 91 -8.77 -11.48 -10.40
C PHE A 91 -8.30 -12.62 -11.31
N CYS A 92 -7.10 -13.13 -11.06
CA CYS A 92 -6.60 -14.31 -11.76
C CYS A 92 -7.36 -15.56 -11.29
N GLU A 93 -7.89 -16.34 -12.25
CA GLU A 93 -8.66 -17.56 -11.94
C GLU A 93 -7.78 -18.64 -11.27
N SER A 94 -6.57 -18.81 -11.76
CA SER A 94 -5.62 -19.80 -11.25
C SER A 94 -4.82 -19.34 -10.02
N GLY A 95 -4.94 -18.04 -9.67
CA GLY A 95 -4.40 -17.48 -8.43
C GLY A 95 -3.09 -16.71 -8.59
N ALA A 96 -2.64 -16.16 -7.46
CA ALA A 96 -1.49 -15.24 -7.40
C ALA A 96 -0.15 -15.92 -7.75
N LYS A 97 -0.04 -17.23 -7.60
CA LYS A 97 1.17 -17.98 -7.94
C LYS A 97 1.47 -17.90 -9.45
N ASP A 98 0.45 -18.01 -10.28
CA ASP A 98 0.63 -17.99 -11.73
C ASP A 98 0.92 -16.57 -12.23
N VAL A 99 0.30 -15.55 -11.64
CA VAL A 99 0.66 -14.14 -11.88
C VAL A 99 2.14 -13.89 -11.57
N LEU A 100 2.62 -14.37 -10.42
CA LEU A 100 4.04 -14.29 -10.07
C LEU A 100 4.91 -15.11 -11.00
N GLY A 101 4.46 -16.30 -11.41
CA GLY A 101 5.15 -17.17 -12.37
C GLY A 101 5.41 -16.48 -13.71
N VAL A 102 4.40 -15.80 -14.26
CA VAL A 102 4.55 -15.02 -15.51
C VAL A 102 5.53 -13.86 -15.32
N LEU A 103 5.44 -13.11 -14.22
CA LEU A 103 6.38 -12.01 -13.94
C LEU A 103 7.82 -12.49 -13.86
N LEU A 104 8.09 -13.55 -13.11
CA LEU A 104 9.41 -14.16 -12.96
C LEU A 104 9.93 -14.72 -14.28
N GLY A 105 9.08 -15.45 -15.02
CA GLY A 105 9.43 -16.03 -16.31
C GLY A 105 9.87 -14.95 -17.31
N ARG A 106 9.07 -13.90 -17.47
CA ARG A 106 9.38 -12.78 -18.38
C ARG A 106 10.60 -11.97 -17.95
N ALA A 107 10.77 -11.73 -16.65
CA ALA A 107 11.97 -11.08 -16.13
C ALA A 107 13.24 -11.87 -16.43
N ARG A 108 13.20 -13.20 -16.28
CA ARG A 108 14.33 -14.07 -16.65
C ARG A 108 14.56 -14.13 -18.17
N GLN A 109 13.49 -14.16 -18.97
CA GLN A 109 13.58 -14.12 -20.44
C GLN A 109 14.22 -12.81 -20.95
N SER A 110 14.04 -11.70 -20.22
CA SER A 110 14.74 -10.44 -20.54
C SER A 110 16.23 -10.42 -20.16
N GLY A 111 16.74 -11.50 -19.54
CA GLY A 111 18.12 -11.61 -19.06
C GLY A 111 18.34 -11.07 -17.64
N ALA A 112 17.27 -10.73 -16.91
CA ALA A 112 17.41 -10.18 -15.57
C ALA A 112 17.83 -11.26 -14.55
N GLN A 113 18.82 -10.93 -13.72
CA GLN A 113 19.27 -11.75 -12.60
C GLN A 113 18.59 -11.33 -11.31
N ILE A 114 18.08 -12.29 -10.53
CA ILE A 114 17.34 -12.01 -9.29
C ILE A 114 18.13 -12.60 -8.11
N PHE A 115 18.60 -11.73 -7.23
CA PHE A 115 19.35 -12.08 -6.03
C PHE A 115 18.42 -11.96 -4.82
N CYS A 116 17.97 -13.09 -4.28
CA CYS A 116 17.14 -13.16 -3.08
C CYS A 116 18.01 -13.29 -1.82
N GLY A 117 17.50 -12.80 -0.67
CA GLY A 117 18.25 -12.79 0.60
C GLY A 117 19.26 -11.63 0.69
N VAL A 118 19.18 -10.65 -0.22
CA VAL A 118 20.10 -9.49 -0.22
C VAL A 118 19.38 -8.28 0.40
N CYS A 119 19.72 -7.98 1.66
CA CYS A 119 19.22 -6.82 2.38
C CYS A 119 20.14 -5.62 2.09
N VAL A 120 19.63 -4.61 1.39
CA VAL A 120 20.37 -3.38 1.12
C VAL A 120 20.45 -2.54 2.39
N LYS A 121 21.66 -2.10 2.74
CA LYS A 121 21.94 -1.23 3.88
C LYS A 121 22.00 0.25 3.51
N GLY A 122 22.48 0.57 2.31
CA GLY A 122 22.58 1.94 1.86
C GLY A 122 23.09 2.07 0.44
N VAL A 123 22.99 3.30 -0.05
CA VAL A 123 23.36 3.68 -1.43
C VAL A 123 24.12 4.99 -1.39
N ARG A 124 25.15 5.10 -2.20
CA ARG A 124 25.84 6.36 -2.45
C ARG A 124 26.20 6.51 -3.93
N LYS A 125 26.35 7.74 -4.38
CA LYS A 125 26.81 8.07 -5.72
C LYS A 125 28.31 8.29 -5.66
N ILE A 126 29.06 7.67 -6.55
CA ILE A 126 30.52 7.76 -6.66
C ILE A 126 30.94 8.04 -8.09
N LEU A 127 32.16 8.56 -8.26
CA LEU A 127 32.78 8.69 -9.59
C LEU A 127 33.44 7.35 -9.96
N ALA A 128 33.27 6.91 -11.20
CA ALA A 128 33.78 5.61 -11.67
C ALA A 128 35.31 5.46 -11.56
N ASP A 129 36.03 6.59 -11.49
CA ASP A 129 37.50 6.63 -11.46
C ASP A 129 38.12 6.45 -10.05
N GLU A 130 37.35 6.46 -8.99
CA GLU A 130 37.88 6.32 -7.62
C GLU A 130 38.40 4.91 -7.31
N ASN A 131 38.17 3.92 -8.21
CA ASN A 131 38.66 2.55 -8.07
C ASN A 131 38.84 1.88 -9.43
N SER A 132 40.09 1.71 -9.91
CA SER A 132 40.40 1.01 -11.16
C SER A 132 39.76 -0.39 -11.25
N LYS A 133 39.57 -1.10 -10.13
CA LYS A 133 38.88 -2.39 -10.03
C LYS A 133 37.38 -2.31 -10.37
N ILE A 134 36.76 -1.15 -10.23
CA ILE A 134 35.35 -0.93 -10.58
C ILE A 134 35.22 -0.76 -12.09
N ALA A 135 36.15 -0.06 -12.73
CA ALA A 135 36.19 0.07 -14.20
C ALA A 135 36.38 -1.31 -14.86
N ASP A 136 37.27 -2.16 -14.31
CA ASP A 136 37.50 -3.52 -14.80
C ASP A 136 36.25 -4.42 -14.64
N ALA A 137 35.56 -4.33 -13.52
CA ALA A 137 34.30 -5.06 -13.29
C ALA A 137 33.17 -4.60 -14.23
N PHE A 138 33.10 -3.30 -14.56
CA PHE A 138 32.13 -2.77 -15.53
C PHE A 138 32.44 -3.19 -16.96
N SER A 139 33.71 -3.25 -17.36
CA SER A 139 34.16 -3.73 -18.67
C SER A 139 33.83 -5.21 -18.87
N ALA A 140 33.99 -6.02 -17.81
CA ALA A 140 33.65 -7.45 -17.82
C ALA A 140 32.14 -7.72 -17.96
N LEU A 141 31.29 -6.83 -17.42
CA LEU A 141 29.82 -6.97 -17.49
C LEU A 141 29.22 -6.52 -18.82
N ASN A 142 29.87 -5.59 -19.56
CA ASN A 142 29.31 -5.01 -20.78
C ASN A 142 29.89 -5.60 -22.06
N GLY A 143 30.88 -6.50 -22.01
CA GLY A 143 31.47 -7.12 -23.18
C GLY A 143 32.21 -6.18 -24.15
N ASP A 144 32.29 -4.90 -23.85
CA ASP A 144 32.98 -3.90 -24.64
C ASP A 144 34.46 -3.88 -24.23
N LYS A 145 35.32 -4.32 -25.13
CA LYS A 145 36.77 -4.13 -25.01
C LYS A 145 37.07 -2.63 -25.02
N PHE A 146 37.44 -2.11 -23.87
CA PHE A 146 38.06 -0.81 -23.78
C PHE A 146 39.46 -0.94 -24.39
N GLU A 147 39.65 -0.50 -25.67
CA GLU A 147 40.98 -0.35 -26.23
C GLU A 147 41.67 0.80 -25.49
N GLY A 148 42.68 0.47 -24.70
CA GLY A 148 43.48 1.41 -23.96
C GLY A 148 44.30 2.27 -24.91
N PHE A 149 44.10 3.56 -24.88
CA PHE A 149 45.01 4.54 -25.48
C PHE A 149 46.28 4.61 -24.60
N CYS A 150 47.36 3.98 -25.05
CA CYS A 150 48.69 4.20 -24.58
C CYS A 150 49.36 5.21 -25.56
N GLY A 151 49.31 6.48 -25.24
CA GLY A 151 49.96 7.56 -25.98
C GLY A 151 50.44 8.64 -25.05
N SER A 152 51.70 9.04 -25.20
CA SER A 152 52.51 9.92 -24.38
C SER A 152 52.13 11.41 -24.38
N ASP A 153 50.89 11.77 -24.60
CA ASP A 153 50.43 13.17 -24.51
C ASP A 153 49.39 13.24 -23.36
N ALA A 154 49.90 13.72 -22.21
CA ALA A 154 49.05 13.93 -21.01
C ALA A 154 47.95 14.95 -21.32
N PRO A 155 46.68 14.52 -21.44
CA PRO A 155 45.55 15.46 -21.61
C PRO A 155 45.36 16.22 -20.29
N ASN A 156 45.10 17.53 -20.45
CA ASN A 156 44.79 18.46 -19.37
C ASN A 156 43.74 17.90 -18.42
N LEU A 157 44.15 17.54 -17.18
CA LEU A 157 43.37 16.89 -16.14
C LEU A 157 42.00 17.58 -15.82
N GLN A 158 41.83 18.85 -16.18
CA GLN A 158 40.57 19.56 -16.00
C GLN A 158 39.50 19.17 -17.04
N ASN A 159 39.89 18.68 -18.22
CA ASN A 159 38.95 18.21 -19.25
C ASN A 159 38.59 16.72 -19.08
N VAL A 160 39.46 15.92 -18.46
CA VAL A 160 39.20 14.48 -18.15
C VAL A 160 38.13 14.33 -17.09
N ARG A 161 38.06 15.23 -16.10
CA ARG A 161 37.01 15.21 -15.04
C ARG A 161 35.59 15.40 -15.56
N ARG A 162 35.37 15.89 -16.78
CA ARG A 162 34.02 16.11 -17.37
C ARG A 162 33.39 14.85 -17.97
N ASN A 163 34.13 13.76 -18.15
CA ASN A 163 33.64 12.52 -18.77
C ASN A 163 33.57 11.31 -17.83
N LEU A 164 33.81 11.50 -16.52
CA LEU A 164 33.67 10.40 -15.55
C LEU A 164 32.19 10.10 -15.32
N ASP A 165 31.78 8.90 -15.66
CA ASP A 165 30.41 8.42 -15.41
C ASP A 165 30.18 8.31 -13.89
N GLU A 166 29.20 9.04 -13.39
CA GLU A 166 28.70 8.86 -12.04
C GLU A 166 27.93 7.54 -11.95
N ILE A 167 28.24 6.72 -10.96
CA ILE A 167 27.61 5.43 -10.70
C ILE A 167 27.11 5.34 -9.28
N PHE A 168 26.19 4.42 -9.02
CA PHE A 168 25.72 4.11 -7.69
C PHE A 168 26.49 2.92 -7.13
N GLU A 169 27.02 3.04 -5.90
CA GLU A 169 27.47 1.94 -5.06
C GLU A 169 26.32 1.59 -4.11
N ILE A 170 25.90 0.33 -4.13
CA ILE A 170 24.86 -0.23 -3.28
C ILE A 170 25.57 -1.20 -2.32
N VAL A 171 25.40 -0.99 -1.02
CA VAL A 171 26.02 -1.84 0.01
C VAL A 171 24.94 -2.68 0.67
N ALA A 172 25.13 -3.99 0.70
CA ALA A 172 24.27 -4.92 1.42
C ALA A 172 24.70 -5.09 2.89
N GLU A 173 23.82 -5.57 3.76
CA GLU A 173 24.10 -5.80 5.19
C GLU A 173 25.24 -6.79 5.43
N ASN A 174 25.40 -7.79 4.55
CA ASN A 174 26.49 -8.77 4.59
C ASN A 174 27.84 -8.23 4.08
N GLY A 175 27.90 -6.94 3.69
CA GLY A 175 29.09 -6.28 3.18
C GLY A 175 29.30 -6.38 1.67
N ASP A 176 28.47 -7.13 0.94
CA ASP A 176 28.53 -7.19 -0.51
C ASP A 176 28.26 -5.82 -1.13
N LYS A 177 28.95 -5.52 -2.23
CA LYS A 177 28.81 -4.27 -2.97
C LYS A 177 28.36 -4.55 -4.40
N PHE A 178 27.41 -3.75 -4.83
CA PHE A 178 26.89 -3.76 -6.19
C PHE A 178 27.05 -2.37 -6.80
N TYR A 179 27.25 -2.32 -8.10
CA TYR A 179 27.48 -1.07 -8.82
C TYR A 179 26.51 -0.95 -10.00
N ALA A 180 25.98 0.24 -10.26
CA ALA A 180 25.04 0.47 -11.34
C ALA A 180 25.07 1.90 -11.87
N LYS A 181 24.92 2.09 -13.20
CA LYS A 181 24.69 3.41 -13.84
C LYS A 181 23.27 3.91 -13.54
N ASN A 182 22.31 2.99 -13.47
CA ASN A 182 20.91 3.30 -13.18
C ASN A 182 20.46 2.49 -11.97
N LEU A 183 19.93 3.17 -10.97
CA LEU A 183 19.38 2.60 -9.75
C LEU A 183 17.87 2.85 -9.68
N VAL A 184 17.10 1.79 -9.58
CA VAL A 184 15.65 1.84 -9.41
C VAL A 184 15.28 1.34 -8.02
N VAL A 185 14.60 2.16 -7.25
CA VAL A 185 14.07 1.81 -5.93
C VAL A 185 12.60 1.39 -6.07
N ALA A 186 12.35 0.10 -5.95
CA ALA A 186 11.04 -0.56 -6.04
C ALA A 186 10.72 -1.34 -4.76
N SER A 187 11.19 -0.83 -3.60
CA SER A 187 11.14 -1.48 -2.29
C SER A 187 9.72 -1.68 -1.73
N GLY A 188 8.73 -0.97 -2.28
CA GLY A 188 7.36 -0.96 -1.76
C GLY A 188 7.20 -0.08 -0.51
N GLY A 189 6.07 -0.20 0.17
CA GLY A 189 5.74 0.50 1.42
C GLY A 189 5.94 -0.34 2.67
N LEU A 190 5.42 0.14 3.82
CA LEU A 190 5.60 -0.49 5.14
C LEU A 190 4.50 -1.49 5.52
N SER A 191 3.47 -1.67 4.68
CA SER A 191 2.38 -2.60 4.94
C SER A 191 2.86 -4.05 4.89
N TYR A 192 2.34 -4.90 5.81
CA TYR A 192 2.73 -6.30 5.96
C TYR A 192 4.23 -6.49 6.24
N LYS A 193 4.72 -6.02 7.38
CA LYS A 193 6.12 -6.21 7.81
C LYS A 193 6.56 -7.67 7.78
N SER A 194 5.67 -8.59 8.14
CA SER A 194 5.88 -10.04 8.07
C SER A 194 6.19 -10.57 6.65
N LEU A 195 5.83 -9.83 5.61
CA LEU A 195 6.16 -10.15 4.20
C LEU A 195 7.44 -9.47 3.71
N GLY A 196 8.21 -8.82 4.61
CA GLY A 196 9.50 -8.22 4.29
C GLY A 196 9.45 -6.74 3.92
N ALA A 197 8.38 -6.02 4.27
CA ALA A 197 8.34 -4.56 4.11
C ALA A 197 9.51 -3.89 4.86
N SER A 198 10.08 -2.85 4.27
CA SER A 198 11.28 -2.15 4.74
C SER A 198 11.19 -0.66 4.39
N ASP A 199 11.80 0.16 5.22
CA ASP A 199 11.95 1.61 5.07
C ASP A 199 13.14 2.03 4.21
N ILE A 200 13.97 1.08 3.76
CA ILE A 200 15.18 1.35 2.96
C ILE A 200 14.94 2.30 1.78
N GLY A 201 13.78 2.21 1.11
CA GLY A 201 13.45 3.12 0.00
C GLY A 201 13.28 4.56 0.45
N TYR A 202 12.76 4.77 1.65
CA TYR A 202 12.62 6.11 2.26
C TYR A 202 13.97 6.64 2.74
N GLU A 203 14.80 5.79 3.33
CA GLU A 203 16.16 6.14 3.76
C GLU A 203 17.02 6.54 2.55
N ILE A 204 16.94 5.78 1.44
CA ILE A 204 17.61 6.14 0.19
C ILE A 204 17.11 7.50 -0.31
N ALA A 205 15.81 7.74 -0.37
CA ALA A 205 15.26 9.03 -0.80
C ALA A 205 15.81 10.19 0.05
N GLN A 206 15.79 10.04 1.38
CA GLN A 206 16.30 11.05 2.32
C GLN A 206 17.81 11.29 2.18
N SER A 207 18.61 10.24 1.90
CA SER A 207 20.07 10.38 1.69
C SER A 207 20.42 11.18 0.44
N PHE A 208 19.48 11.26 -0.53
CA PHE A 208 19.59 12.13 -1.72
C PHE A 208 18.85 13.46 -1.56
N GLY A 209 18.43 13.83 -0.34
CA GLY A 209 17.72 15.09 -0.07
C GLY A 209 16.28 15.13 -0.57
N ILE A 210 15.71 13.97 -0.92
CA ILE A 210 14.33 13.88 -1.41
C ILE A 210 13.39 13.82 -0.21
N LYS A 211 12.37 14.67 -0.22
CA LYS A 211 11.34 14.70 0.82
C LYS A 211 10.53 13.40 0.84
N VAL A 212 10.31 12.88 2.04
CA VAL A 212 9.42 11.75 2.29
C VAL A 212 8.24 12.22 3.12
N VAL A 213 7.03 12.09 2.58
CA VAL A 213 5.80 12.33 3.32
C VAL A 213 5.65 11.19 4.34
N PRO A 214 5.39 11.48 5.63
CA PRO A 214 5.34 10.46 6.67
C PRO A 214 4.45 9.28 6.30
N PRO A 215 4.99 8.04 6.25
CA PRO A 215 4.21 6.87 5.92
C PRO A 215 3.18 6.55 7.00
N ALA A 216 1.97 6.16 6.59
CA ALA A 216 0.91 5.73 7.47
C ALA A 216 0.14 4.52 6.90
N PRO A 217 -0.47 3.67 7.75
CA PRO A 217 -1.29 2.56 7.29
C PRO A 217 -2.47 3.04 6.44
N ALA A 218 -2.72 2.35 5.33
CA ALA A 218 -3.82 2.61 4.42
C ALA A 218 -4.52 1.31 4.01
N LEU A 219 -5.78 1.40 3.58
CA LEU A 219 -6.62 0.24 3.33
C LEU A 219 -6.62 -0.70 4.54
N VAL A 220 -7.02 -0.14 5.68
CA VAL A 220 -6.91 -0.77 7.00
C VAL A 220 -8.16 -0.51 7.84
N GLY A 221 -8.52 -1.46 8.70
CA GLY A 221 -9.65 -1.31 9.62
C GLY A 221 -9.39 -0.28 10.73
N PHE A 222 -10.48 0.21 11.33
CA PHE A 222 -10.45 1.14 12.46
C PHE A 222 -10.71 0.43 13.78
N THR A 223 -9.93 0.76 14.79
CA THR A 223 -10.22 0.42 16.19
C THR A 223 -11.25 1.40 16.76
N VAL A 224 -12.02 0.94 17.72
CA VAL A 224 -13.09 1.73 18.35
C VAL A 224 -12.77 2.09 19.78
N GLN A 225 -13.34 3.22 20.26
CA GLN A 225 -13.28 3.68 21.64
C GLN A 225 -14.33 2.94 22.51
N LYS A 226 -14.39 3.26 23.81
CA LYS A 226 -15.27 2.57 24.78
C LYS A 226 -16.75 2.67 24.40
N ASP A 227 -17.18 3.82 23.91
CA ASP A 227 -18.59 4.07 23.58
C ASP A 227 -19.09 3.20 22.41
N GLU A 228 -18.18 2.73 21.56
CA GLU A 228 -18.46 1.82 20.45
C GLU A 228 -18.06 0.37 20.73
N PHE A 229 -17.79 -0.02 21.98
CA PHE A 229 -17.41 -1.41 22.29
C PHE A 229 -18.52 -2.42 21.97
N TRP A 230 -19.79 -2.00 21.89
CA TRP A 230 -20.88 -2.82 21.40
C TRP A 230 -20.66 -3.33 19.95
N PHE A 231 -19.84 -2.65 19.14
CA PHE A 231 -19.43 -3.14 17.81
C PHE A 231 -18.72 -4.51 17.89
N LYS A 232 -18.01 -4.78 18.98
CA LYS A 232 -17.28 -6.05 19.16
C LYS A 232 -18.23 -7.24 19.27
N ASN A 233 -19.44 -7.02 19.81
CA ASN A 233 -20.49 -8.02 19.92
C ASN A 233 -21.06 -8.41 18.54
N LEU A 234 -20.77 -7.59 17.51
CA LEU A 234 -21.20 -7.79 16.14
C LEU A 234 -20.14 -8.47 15.26
N SER A 235 -19.08 -9.02 15.83
CA SER A 235 -18.00 -9.66 15.06
C SER A 235 -18.56 -10.66 14.04
N GLY A 236 -18.13 -10.51 12.75
CA GLY A 236 -18.62 -11.27 11.62
C GLY A 236 -19.85 -10.69 10.90
N VAL A 237 -20.55 -9.70 11.48
CA VAL A 237 -21.68 -9.03 10.81
C VAL A 237 -21.13 -8.10 9.73
N CYS A 238 -21.68 -8.22 8.52
CA CYS A 238 -21.28 -7.45 7.34
C CYS A 238 -22.52 -7.00 6.56
N PHE A 239 -22.58 -5.73 6.15
CA PHE A 239 -23.66 -5.20 5.33
C PHE A 239 -23.27 -3.87 4.67
N PRO A 240 -23.95 -3.46 3.58
CA PRO A 240 -23.69 -2.20 2.90
C PRO A 240 -24.02 -0.99 3.76
N ALA A 241 -23.12 -0.03 3.81
CA ALA A 241 -23.28 1.25 4.48
C ALA A 241 -22.57 2.37 3.72
N GLN A 242 -22.71 3.60 4.20
CA GLN A 242 -22.06 4.76 3.62
C GLN A 242 -21.28 5.51 4.70
N ILE A 243 -20.01 5.79 4.43
CA ILE A 243 -19.13 6.51 5.32
C ILE A 243 -18.88 7.92 4.74
N LEU A 244 -19.01 8.93 5.59
CA LEU A 244 -18.65 10.31 5.28
C LEU A 244 -17.49 10.75 6.15
N LEU A 245 -16.51 11.41 5.51
CA LEU A 245 -15.30 11.92 6.13
C LEU A 245 -15.14 13.39 5.80
N GLU A 246 -14.66 14.18 6.74
CA GLU A 246 -14.20 15.53 6.44
C GLU A 246 -12.92 15.45 5.61
N ARG A 247 -12.92 16.11 4.46
CA ARG A 247 -11.74 16.18 3.61
C ARG A 247 -10.73 17.13 4.26
N ALA A 248 -9.52 16.66 4.49
CA ALA A 248 -8.43 17.58 4.84
C ALA A 248 -8.29 18.61 3.71
N PRO A 249 -8.05 19.90 4.00
CA PRO A 249 -7.87 20.91 2.97
C PRO A 249 -6.69 20.49 2.07
N GLN A 250 -6.99 20.18 0.82
CA GLN A 250 -5.96 20.04 -0.21
C GLN A 250 -5.42 21.46 -0.45
N LYS A 251 -4.11 21.66 -0.33
CA LYS A 251 -3.47 22.86 -0.85
C LYS A 251 -3.73 22.88 -2.35
N SER A 252 -4.61 23.78 -2.78
CA SER A 252 -4.75 24.13 -4.18
C SER A 252 -3.42 24.75 -4.61
N GLY A 253 -2.74 24.15 -5.60
CA GLY A 253 -1.54 24.70 -6.22
C GLY A 253 -1.89 25.92 -7.08
N ASP A 254 -2.25 27.03 -6.49
CA ASP A 254 -2.49 28.31 -7.19
C ASP A 254 -2.29 29.49 -6.22
N ASP A 255 -1.11 29.55 -5.58
CA ASP A 255 -0.64 30.76 -4.89
C ASP A 255 0.78 31.14 -5.36
N SER A 256 0.90 31.37 -6.67
CA SER A 256 2.01 32.16 -7.23
C SER A 256 1.49 33.53 -7.63
N LYS A 257 1.19 34.42 -6.66
CA LYS A 257 1.24 35.88 -6.88
C LYS A 257 1.04 36.65 -5.56
N SER A 258 1.94 37.58 -5.39
CA SER A 258 1.96 38.70 -4.43
C SER A 258 2.67 38.46 -3.07
N CYS A 259 3.99 38.54 -3.13
CA CYS A 259 4.77 39.04 -2.01
C CYS A 259 4.97 40.56 -2.24
N SER A 260 4.14 41.39 -1.61
CA SER A 260 4.40 42.83 -1.47
C SER A 260 4.93 43.08 -0.05
N GLN A 261 6.08 43.75 -0.03
CA GLN A 261 6.85 44.22 1.10
C GLN A 261 6.00 44.93 2.15
N SER A 262 6.21 44.63 3.42
CA SER A 262 6.04 45.59 4.50
C SER A 262 7.04 45.37 5.64
N LYS A 263 7.68 46.46 5.99
CA LYS A 263 8.79 46.81 6.83
C LYS A 263 8.79 46.24 8.26
N SER A 264 10.00 45.90 8.69
CA SER A 264 10.67 46.15 9.99
C SER A 264 9.85 46.44 11.27
N GLY A 265 10.12 45.67 12.31
CA GLY A 265 9.82 45.97 13.69
C GLY A 265 10.49 44.95 14.61
N ASP A 266 11.36 45.43 15.48
CA ASP A 266 12.35 44.78 16.34
C ASP A 266 11.81 43.82 17.41
N ALA A 267 12.69 42.89 17.77
CA ALA A 267 13.03 42.37 19.12
C ALA A 267 11.96 41.60 19.93
N ASP A 268 12.14 40.31 20.19
CA ASP A 268 12.75 39.84 21.42
C ASP A 268 12.90 38.32 21.44
N THR A 269 14.06 37.92 21.90
CA THR A 269 14.54 36.58 22.16
C THR A 269 13.75 35.83 23.23
N LYS A 270 13.31 34.60 22.95
CA LYS A 270 13.25 33.53 23.96
C LYS A 270 13.57 32.16 23.31
N GLU A 271 14.73 31.67 23.67
CA GLU A 271 15.17 30.27 23.47
C GLU A 271 14.27 29.33 24.27
N ASP A 272 13.62 28.40 23.59
CA ASP A 272 13.10 27.19 24.23
C ASP A 272 13.89 25.98 23.78
N LYS A 273 14.69 25.50 24.74
CA LYS A 273 15.50 24.29 24.66
C LYS A 273 14.59 23.05 24.63
N PHE A 274 14.55 22.35 23.52
CA PHE A 274 14.10 20.95 23.51
C PHE A 274 15.28 20.03 23.80
N SER A 275 15.31 19.48 25.01
CA SER A 275 16.25 18.45 25.44
C SER A 275 15.88 17.09 24.84
N VAL A 276 16.84 16.51 24.13
CA VAL A 276 16.81 15.12 23.65
C VAL A 276 17.14 14.21 24.83
N CYS A 277 16.17 13.42 25.31
CA CYS A 277 16.45 12.28 26.19
C CYS A 277 17.03 11.12 25.37
N ARG A 278 18.32 10.90 25.51
CA ARG A 278 18.99 9.63 25.18
C ARG A 278 18.95 8.76 26.43
N GLU A 279 18.15 7.71 26.41
CA GLU A 279 18.32 6.62 27.38
C GLU A 279 19.24 5.56 26.81
N THR A 280 20.38 5.44 27.46
CA THR A 280 21.41 4.41 27.27
C THR A 280 20.99 3.17 28.05
N ILE A 281 20.70 2.06 27.39
CA ILE A 281 20.59 0.76 28.04
C ILE A 281 21.92 0.04 27.86
N GLY A 282 22.65 -0.05 28.98
CA GLY A 282 23.93 -0.74 29.08
C GLY A 282 23.78 -2.25 29.07
N ALA A 283 24.67 -2.87 28.34
CA ALA A 283 24.86 -4.31 28.26
C ALA A 283 25.35 -4.90 29.59
N ASN A 284 24.74 -6.01 30.02
CA ASN A 284 25.37 -6.95 30.92
C ASN A 284 25.38 -8.34 30.28
N LEU A 285 26.53 -8.66 29.73
CA LEU A 285 26.94 -10.02 29.39
C LEU A 285 27.46 -10.70 30.67
N LYS A 286 26.80 -11.77 31.08
CA LYS A 286 27.43 -12.82 31.90
C LYS A 286 27.33 -14.15 31.20
N GLN A 287 28.50 -14.69 30.89
CA GLN A 287 28.73 -16.06 30.48
C GLN A 287 28.30 -17.02 31.58
N SER A 288 27.64 -18.10 31.24
CA SER A 288 27.76 -19.36 31.96
C SER A 288 27.52 -20.53 30.98
N SER A 289 28.53 -21.38 30.97
CA SER A 289 28.67 -22.63 30.26
C SER A 289 27.79 -23.75 30.84
N ASP A 290 27.50 -24.71 29.95
CA ASP A 290 27.22 -26.15 30.18
C ASP A 290 25.90 -26.63 30.76
N LYS A 291 25.34 -27.46 29.97
CA LYS A 291 24.81 -28.84 30.16
C LYS A 291 23.43 -29.10 29.62
N SER A 292 23.42 -30.00 28.67
CA SER A 292 22.33 -30.77 28.10
C SER A 292 21.41 -31.45 29.13
N ALA A 293 20.08 -31.29 28.95
CA ALA A 293 19.07 -32.27 29.35
C ALA A 293 17.82 -32.10 28.48
N PRO A 294 17.13 -33.20 28.05
CA PRO A 294 16.01 -33.13 27.13
C PRO A 294 14.70 -32.85 27.90
N LEU A 295 13.93 -31.87 27.45
CA LEU A 295 12.58 -31.63 27.90
C LEU A 295 11.58 -32.38 27.01
N GLN A 296 10.79 -33.24 27.63
CA GLN A 296 9.66 -33.92 27.04
C GLN A 296 8.58 -32.92 26.66
N THR A 297 8.11 -33.02 25.40
CA THR A 297 6.94 -32.30 24.93
C THR A 297 5.72 -33.20 25.02
N ASN A 298 4.70 -32.75 25.77
CA ASN A 298 3.35 -33.27 25.62
C ASN A 298 2.58 -32.47 24.57
N ASP A 299 2.00 -33.22 23.69
CA ASP A 299 0.93 -33.01 22.73
C ASP A 299 0.23 -31.66 22.64
N LEU A 300 0.14 -31.13 21.43
CA LEU A 300 -1.13 -30.76 20.79
C LEU A 300 -0.92 -30.30 19.31
N ASN A 301 -1.51 -31.10 18.41
CA ASN A 301 -1.92 -30.77 17.03
C ASN A 301 -0.84 -30.50 15.95
N SER A 302 -0.58 -31.59 15.25
CA SER A 302 -0.08 -31.71 13.86
C SER A 302 -0.15 -30.46 12.97
N LYS A 303 1.00 -29.79 12.81
CA LYS A 303 1.34 -29.05 11.60
C LYS A 303 2.48 -29.78 10.90
N LYS A 304 2.20 -30.35 9.74
CA LYS A 304 3.25 -30.91 8.90
C LYS A 304 4.14 -29.78 8.38
N VAL A 305 5.39 -29.83 8.80
CA VAL A 305 6.47 -28.97 8.34
C VAL A 305 7.05 -29.62 7.08
N VAL A 306 7.07 -28.89 5.97
CA VAL A 306 7.81 -29.29 4.77
C VAL A 306 9.28 -29.01 5.04
N THR A 307 10.08 -30.05 5.18
CA THR A 307 11.52 -29.93 5.33
C THR A 307 12.17 -30.03 3.95
N LEU A 308 12.90 -28.99 3.55
CA LEU A 308 13.78 -29.03 2.38
C LEU A 308 15.10 -29.69 2.82
N ALA A 309 15.41 -30.84 2.27
CA ALA A 309 16.72 -31.43 2.37
C ALA A 309 17.49 -31.15 1.07
N ALA A 310 18.60 -30.45 1.16
CA ALA A 310 19.55 -30.30 0.06
C ALA A 310 20.67 -31.32 0.27
N SER A 311 20.90 -32.20 -0.69
CA SER A 311 22.07 -33.07 -0.74
C SER A 311 22.98 -32.68 -1.90
N ARG A 312 24.28 -32.61 -1.63
CA ARG A 312 25.31 -32.37 -2.64
C ARG A 312 25.93 -33.72 -3.02
N GLN A 313 25.78 -34.13 -4.26
CA GLN A 313 26.65 -35.14 -4.87
C GLN A 313 27.11 -34.61 -6.23
N ASN A 314 28.44 -34.68 -6.44
CA ASN A 314 29.12 -34.38 -7.71
C ASN A 314 28.88 -32.99 -8.33
N GLY A 315 28.81 -31.92 -7.47
CA GLY A 315 28.81 -30.55 -7.98
C GLY A 315 27.45 -29.97 -8.38
N GLU A 316 26.40 -30.74 -8.36
CA GLU A 316 25.03 -30.28 -8.62
C GLU A 316 24.16 -30.39 -7.37
N ILE A 317 23.25 -29.43 -7.20
CA ILE A 317 22.28 -29.41 -6.09
C ILE A 317 20.95 -29.91 -6.62
N GLU A 318 20.55 -31.12 -6.24
CA GLU A 318 19.20 -31.62 -6.46
C GLU A 318 18.26 -31.26 -5.31
N LEU A 319 17.15 -30.61 -5.65
CA LEU A 319 16.07 -30.25 -4.73
C LEU A 319 14.90 -31.21 -4.92
N ASN A 320 14.70 -32.13 -3.98
CA ASN A 320 13.53 -32.98 -3.95
C ASN A 320 12.41 -32.40 -3.10
N LEU A 321 11.27 -32.08 -3.74
CA LEU A 321 10.02 -31.65 -3.11
C LEU A 321 9.10 -32.86 -2.92
N THR A 322 8.85 -33.27 -1.67
CA THR A 322 7.74 -34.17 -1.35
C THR A 322 6.58 -33.35 -0.78
N ALA A 323 5.48 -33.24 -1.52
CA ALA A 323 4.24 -32.66 -1.07
C ALA A 323 3.39 -33.74 -0.37
N ASN A 324 3.00 -33.49 0.88
CA ASN A 324 1.91 -34.18 1.54
C ASN A 324 0.75 -33.21 1.74
N GLU A 325 -0.41 -33.58 1.21
CA GLU A 325 -1.64 -32.79 1.28
C GLU A 325 -2.13 -32.63 2.73
N ALA A 326 -2.46 -31.40 3.12
CA ALA A 326 -3.15 -31.09 4.36
C ALA A 326 -4.64 -30.84 4.08
N PRO A 327 -5.56 -31.22 4.99
CA PRO A 327 -7.00 -31.10 4.76
C PRO A 327 -7.47 -29.65 4.74
N LEU A 328 -8.45 -29.40 3.86
CA LEU A 328 -9.15 -28.14 3.63
C LEU A 328 -9.79 -27.59 4.92
N ASP A 329 -9.44 -26.37 5.27
CA ASP A 329 -10.05 -25.61 6.34
C ASP A 329 -11.47 -25.18 5.95
N LYS A 330 -12.45 -25.55 6.78
CA LYS A 330 -13.90 -25.36 6.58
C LYS A 330 -14.40 -23.91 6.72
N ASN A 331 -13.54 -22.91 6.66
CA ASN A 331 -13.92 -21.50 6.75
C ASN A 331 -14.12 -20.80 5.39
N ARG A 332 -14.40 -21.55 4.33
CA ARG A 332 -14.50 -21.04 2.94
C ARG A 332 -15.90 -20.63 2.50
N GLU A 333 -16.90 -20.67 3.38
CA GLU A 333 -18.33 -20.49 3.00
C GLU A 333 -18.92 -19.09 3.27
N PHE A 334 -18.12 -18.02 3.41
CA PHE A 334 -18.70 -16.69 3.77
C PHE A 334 -18.70 -15.64 2.65
N TYR A 335 -18.52 -16.01 1.39
CA TYR A 335 -18.50 -14.99 0.30
C TYR A 335 -19.49 -15.21 -0.83
N GLU A 336 -20.48 -16.08 -0.69
CA GLU A 336 -21.57 -16.20 -1.67
C GLU A 336 -22.91 -15.83 -1.03
N SER A 337 -23.25 -14.56 -1.09
CA SER A 337 -24.64 -14.11 -1.07
C SER A 337 -24.90 -13.20 -2.26
N ASP A 338 -25.63 -13.74 -3.24
CA ASP A 338 -26.16 -13.02 -4.40
C ASP A 338 -27.10 -11.90 -3.99
N ALA A 339 -26.60 -10.66 -3.99
CA ALA A 339 -27.41 -9.46 -4.06
C ALA A 339 -26.99 -8.67 -5.29
N LYS A 340 -27.76 -8.77 -6.36
CA LYS A 340 -27.65 -7.92 -7.55
C LYS A 340 -27.87 -6.47 -7.12
N PHE A 341 -26.81 -5.67 -7.16
CA PHE A 341 -26.87 -4.24 -6.94
C PHE A 341 -26.47 -3.51 -8.23
N ASN A 342 -27.43 -2.86 -8.87
CA ASN A 342 -27.19 -1.97 -10.00
C ASN A 342 -26.59 -0.66 -9.47
N ALA A 343 -25.29 -0.47 -9.68
CA ALA A 343 -24.58 0.78 -9.40
C ALA A 343 -24.60 1.69 -10.64
N SER A 344 -25.74 2.26 -10.94
CA SER A 344 -25.85 3.38 -11.89
C SER A 344 -27.09 4.19 -11.57
N GLN A 345 -27.01 5.01 -10.53
CA GLN A 345 -27.86 6.19 -10.33
C GLN A 345 -27.14 7.13 -9.35
N GLU A 346 -26.64 8.24 -9.87
CA GLU A 346 -26.43 9.45 -9.07
C GLU A 346 -27.81 9.89 -8.61
N ILE A 347 -28.10 9.76 -7.32
CA ILE A 347 -29.34 10.25 -6.74
C ILE A 347 -29.01 11.55 -6.02
N GLU A 348 -29.49 12.67 -6.57
CA GLU A 348 -29.59 13.94 -5.84
C GLU A 348 -30.54 13.75 -4.64
N PHE A 349 -30.03 14.05 -3.46
CA PHE A 349 -30.79 13.98 -2.22
C PHE A 349 -31.56 15.28 -2.02
N ASN A 350 -32.87 15.26 -2.21
CA ASN A 350 -33.78 16.26 -1.64
C ASN A 350 -34.03 15.92 -0.17
N GLY A 351 -33.31 16.65 0.73
CA GLY A 351 -33.42 16.46 2.16
C GLY A 351 -34.70 17.04 2.75
N GLY A 352 -35.51 16.17 3.36
CA GLY A 352 -36.51 16.57 4.32
C GLY A 352 -35.86 17.25 5.54
N GLU A 353 -36.48 18.32 6.02
CA GLU A 353 -36.03 19.16 7.15
C GLU A 353 -35.81 18.35 8.42
N ILE A 354 -34.59 18.40 8.96
CA ILE A 354 -34.24 17.93 10.30
C ILE A 354 -33.75 19.10 11.13
N LEU A 355 -34.56 19.41 12.10
CA LEU A 355 -34.43 20.25 13.31
C LEU A 355 -33.10 20.94 13.65
N ASN A 356 -33.19 22.24 13.63
CA ASN A 356 -32.61 23.33 14.40
C ASN A 356 -31.25 23.17 15.12
N GLY A 357 -30.31 23.99 14.70
CA GLY A 357 -29.09 24.40 15.38
C GLY A 357 -27.83 24.01 14.63
N ASP A 358 -27.52 22.72 14.54
CA ASP A 358 -26.29 22.22 13.90
C ASP A 358 -26.44 21.96 12.38
N ALA A 359 -27.65 21.97 11.87
CA ALA A 359 -27.95 21.68 10.47
C ALA A 359 -27.48 22.78 9.49
N LYS A 360 -27.34 24.03 9.94
CA LYS A 360 -26.83 25.14 9.09
C LYS A 360 -25.31 25.02 8.87
N ALA A 361 -24.55 24.68 9.90
CA ALA A 361 -23.11 24.40 9.78
C ALA A 361 -22.88 23.10 8.97
N TRP A 362 -23.75 22.11 9.11
CA TRP A 362 -23.76 20.87 8.36
C TRP A 362 -23.96 21.08 6.84
N LYS A 363 -24.96 21.87 6.42
CA LYS A 363 -25.25 22.13 4.99
C LYS A 363 -24.15 22.95 4.28
N SER A 364 -23.44 23.82 4.99
CA SER A 364 -22.38 24.65 4.41
C SER A 364 -21.08 23.86 4.11
N ASN A 365 -20.85 22.70 4.76
CA ASN A 365 -19.61 21.92 4.65
C ASN A 365 -19.74 20.70 3.70
N GLN A 366 -20.84 20.48 3.00
CA GLN A 366 -21.02 19.32 2.12
C GLN A 366 -20.00 19.25 0.97
N LYS A 367 -19.52 20.41 0.48
CA LYS A 367 -18.52 20.46 -0.61
C LYS A 367 -17.14 19.88 -0.22
N ASN A 368 -16.85 19.74 1.08
CA ASN A 368 -15.54 19.27 1.58
C ASN A 368 -15.56 17.88 2.19
N ARG A 369 -16.56 17.05 1.86
CA ARG A 369 -16.65 15.69 2.41
C ARG A 369 -16.42 14.62 1.36
N THR A 370 -15.68 13.59 1.74
CA THR A 370 -15.52 12.38 0.95
C THR A 370 -16.60 11.38 1.37
N LYS A 371 -17.39 10.92 0.39
CA LYS A 371 -18.46 9.93 0.55
C LYS A 371 -17.99 8.60 0.00
N ILE A 372 -18.04 7.55 0.81
CA ILE A 372 -17.58 6.21 0.47
C ILE A 372 -18.70 5.22 0.76
N ALA A 373 -19.13 4.49 -0.25
CA ALA A 373 -20.15 3.44 -0.14
C ALA A 373 -19.48 2.06 -0.27
N GLY A 374 -20.03 1.07 0.44
CA GLY A 374 -19.57 -0.32 0.39
C GLY A 374 -19.89 -1.06 1.68
N ASP A 375 -19.45 -2.30 1.77
CA ASP A 375 -19.69 -3.12 2.94
C ASP A 375 -18.83 -2.67 4.13
N VAL A 376 -19.46 -2.60 5.31
CA VAL A 376 -18.83 -2.43 6.62
C VAL A 376 -18.88 -3.78 7.34
N LEU A 377 -17.71 -4.26 7.74
CA LEU A 377 -17.54 -5.51 8.49
C LEU A 377 -17.20 -5.19 9.95
N PHE A 378 -17.98 -5.68 10.87
CA PHE A 378 -17.71 -5.60 12.31
C PHE A 378 -16.75 -6.71 12.73
N THR A 379 -15.77 -6.37 13.56
CA THR A 379 -14.75 -7.29 14.06
C THR A 379 -14.58 -7.14 15.58
N HIS A 380 -13.93 -8.09 16.21
CA HIS A 380 -13.60 -8.02 17.64
C HIS A 380 -12.67 -6.83 18.02
N LYS A 381 -12.04 -6.17 17.05
CA LYS A 381 -11.18 -4.97 17.24
C LYS A 381 -11.85 -3.66 16.88
N GLY A 382 -12.96 -3.70 16.15
CA GLY A 382 -13.67 -2.54 15.64
C GLY A 382 -14.31 -2.81 14.30
N ILE A 383 -14.07 -1.96 13.29
CA ILE A 383 -14.68 -2.08 11.97
C ILE A 383 -13.66 -2.22 10.85
N SER A 384 -14.04 -2.93 9.81
CA SER A 384 -13.29 -3.20 8.59
C SER A 384 -14.25 -3.29 7.40
N GLY A 385 -13.86 -3.93 6.32
CA GLY A 385 -14.66 -4.08 5.09
C GLY A 385 -14.35 -3.01 4.07
N PRO A 386 -14.76 -3.18 2.81
CA PRO A 386 -14.37 -2.33 1.69
C PRO A 386 -14.60 -0.84 1.90
N ALA A 387 -15.73 -0.45 2.49
CA ALA A 387 -16.00 0.97 2.79
C ALA A 387 -15.02 1.54 3.81
N VAL A 388 -14.72 0.80 4.88
CA VAL A 388 -13.79 1.22 5.94
C VAL A 388 -12.36 1.26 5.44
N LEU A 389 -11.94 0.27 4.65
CA LEU A 389 -10.60 0.22 4.06
C LEU A 389 -10.37 1.45 3.17
N ASN A 390 -11.30 1.78 2.28
CA ASN A 390 -11.22 2.99 1.47
C ASN A 390 -11.30 4.27 2.31
N ALA A 391 -12.11 4.30 3.37
CA ALA A 391 -12.20 5.45 4.28
C ALA A 391 -10.86 5.75 4.96
N SER A 392 -10.08 4.72 5.28
CA SER A 392 -8.77 4.87 5.94
C SER A 392 -7.73 5.62 5.10
N LEU A 393 -7.89 5.66 3.77
CA LEU A 393 -7.04 6.47 2.89
C LEU A 393 -7.16 7.96 3.24
N PHE A 394 -8.38 8.42 3.44
CA PHE A 394 -8.70 9.84 3.62
C PHE A 394 -8.74 10.26 5.09
N TRP A 395 -8.97 9.30 6.00
CA TRP A 395 -9.03 9.59 7.43
C TRP A 395 -7.63 9.88 7.99
N GLN A 396 -7.50 10.95 8.76
CA GLN A 396 -6.29 11.31 9.51
C GLN A 396 -6.56 11.28 11.01
N LYS A 397 -7.53 12.06 11.46
CA LYS A 397 -7.99 12.16 12.85
C LYS A 397 -9.45 12.63 12.85
N GLY A 398 -10.11 12.53 14.00
CA GLY A 398 -11.44 13.07 14.22
C GLY A 398 -12.57 12.13 13.88
N LEU A 399 -13.75 12.70 13.73
CA LEU A 399 -15.00 11.98 13.56
C LEU A 399 -15.11 11.38 12.15
N ILE A 400 -15.70 10.19 12.11
CA ILE A 400 -16.33 9.64 10.92
C ILE A 400 -17.83 9.57 11.15
N GLU A 401 -18.59 9.62 10.08
CA GLU A 401 -20.04 9.45 10.11
C GLU A 401 -20.43 8.26 9.25
N ILE A 402 -21.23 7.37 9.78
CA ILE A 402 -21.73 6.19 9.06
C ILE A 402 -23.24 6.26 8.95
N ASN A 403 -23.74 6.23 7.72
CA ASN A 403 -25.13 5.92 7.44
C ASN A 403 -25.27 4.41 7.24
N PHE A 404 -25.86 3.72 8.19
CA PHE A 404 -26.09 2.28 8.13
C PHE A 404 -27.27 1.89 7.24
N CYS A 405 -28.15 2.82 6.90
CA CYS A 405 -29.35 2.60 6.09
C CYS A 405 -29.41 3.56 4.87
N PRO A 406 -28.40 3.58 3.98
CA PRO A 406 -28.27 4.63 2.96
C PRO A 406 -29.42 4.69 1.95
N ASN A 407 -30.16 3.60 1.77
CA ASN A 407 -31.26 3.49 0.79
C ASN A 407 -32.62 3.24 1.45
N PHE A 408 -32.77 3.57 2.73
CA PHE A 408 -34.01 3.34 3.47
C PHE A 408 -34.59 4.65 4.01
N SER A 409 -35.90 4.82 3.82
CA SER A 409 -36.62 5.94 4.42
C SER A 409 -37.28 5.53 5.74
N ILE A 410 -37.13 6.36 6.77
CA ILE A 410 -37.73 6.13 8.09
C ILE A 410 -39.25 6.13 8.06
N GLU A 411 -39.89 6.78 7.08
CA GLU A 411 -41.34 6.78 6.89
C GLU A 411 -41.87 5.36 6.66
N THR A 412 -41.08 4.47 6.08
CA THR A 412 -41.42 3.05 5.94
C THR A 412 -41.57 2.38 7.32
N ALA A 413 -40.69 2.71 8.26
CA ALA A 413 -40.81 2.20 9.62
C ALA A 413 -41.97 2.84 10.39
N GLN A 414 -42.28 4.12 10.13
CA GLN A 414 -43.41 4.83 10.76
C GLN A 414 -44.77 4.21 10.40
N LYS A 415 -44.93 3.75 9.17
CA LYS A 415 -46.15 3.13 8.67
C LYS A 415 -46.29 1.66 9.08
N SER A 416 -45.26 1.04 9.60
CA SER A 416 -45.20 -0.39 9.93
C SER A 416 -45.67 -0.68 11.36
N LYS A 417 -46.48 -1.72 11.52
CA LYS A 417 -46.85 -2.29 12.84
C LYS A 417 -45.87 -3.38 13.32
N LYS A 418 -44.87 -3.76 12.49
CA LYS A 418 -43.87 -4.79 12.81
C LYS A 418 -42.80 -4.20 13.71
N GLN A 419 -42.05 -5.07 14.44
CA GLN A 419 -40.87 -4.70 15.22
C GLN A 419 -39.82 -4.02 14.36
N LEU A 420 -39.06 -3.07 14.90
CA LEU A 420 -38.08 -2.28 14.17
C LEU A 420 -36.99 -3.18 13.55
N SER A 421 -36.54 -4.23 14.26
CA SER A 421 -35.57 -5.21 13.76
C SER A 421 -36.04 -6.03 12.55
N THR A 422 -37.34 -5.99 12.26
CA THR A 422 -37.95 -6.65 11.08
C THR A 422 -38.10 -5.70 9.91
N VAL A 423 -38.23 -4.40 10.18
CA VAL A 423 -38.53 -3.38 9.16
C VAL A 423 -37.24 -2.76 8.57
N LEU A 424 -36.22 -2.56 9.41
CA LEU A 424 -34.96 -2.00 8.94
C LEU A 424 -34.25 -2.98 7.99
N PRO A 425 -33.63 -2.49 6.89
CA PRO A 425 -32.86 -3.31 5.96
C PRO A 425 -31.46 -3.64 6.52
N LEU A 426 -31.42 -4.05 7.77
CA LEU A 426 -30.20 -4.34 8.53
C LEU A 426 -30.23 -5.78 9.06
N PRO A 427 -29.08 -6.43 9.24
CA PRO A 427 -29.05 -7.71 9.94
C PRO A 427 -29.72 -7.58 11.31
N ARG A 428 -30.64 -8.52 11.62
CA ARG A 428 -31.39 -8.49 12.87
C ARG A 428 -30.49 -8.38 14.10
N ARG A 429 -29.34 -9.11 14.09
CA ARG A 429 -28.35 -9.06 15.17
C ARG A 429 -27.81 -7.66 15.37
N PHE A 430 -27.52 -6.93 14.28
CA PHE A 430 -27.06 -5.53 14.35
C PHE A 430 -28.11 -4.63 14.98
N THR A 431 -29.36 -4.72 14.49
CA THR A 431 -30.45 -3.88 15.01
C THR A 431 -30.71 -4.10 16.49
N LEU A 432 -30.72 -5.37 16.93
CA LEU A 432 -30.94 -5.69 18.35
C LEU A 432 -29.80 -5.20 19.24
N GLU A 433 -28.56 -5.35 18.79
CA GLU A 433 -27.39 -4.88 19.53
C GLU A 433 -27.34 -3.33 19.61
N PHE A 434 -27.67 -2.66 18.51
CA PHE A 434 -27.80 -1.20 18.50
C PHE A 434 -28.87 -0.71 19.47
N LEU A 435 -30.06 -1.33 19.45
CA LEU A 435 -31.15 -0.98 20.38
C LEU A 435 -30.72 -1.21 21.84
N SER A 436 -30.09 -2.33 22.13
CA SER A 436 -29.54 -2.63 23.47
C SER A 436 -28.54 -1.57 23.92
N ALA A 437 -27.57 -1.23 23.08
CA ALA A 437 -26.58 -0.18 23.36
C ALA A 437 -27.22 1.21 23.56
N ALA A 438 -28.34 1.49 22.88
CA ALA A 438 -29.12 2.72 23.04
C ALA A 438 -30.06 2.72 24.27
N GLY A 439 -30.14 1.59 25.01
CA GLY A 439 -31.07 1.41 26.12
C GLY A 439 -32.54 1.30 25.66
N LEU A 440 -32.77 0.69 24.49
CA LEU A 440 -34.10 0.56 23.88
C LEU A 440 -34.48 -0.92 23.71
N SER A 441 -35.79 -1.21 23.84
CA SER A 441 -36.37 -2.52 23.50
C SER A 441 -36.85 -2.53 22.04
N ASP A 442 -36.83 -3.70 21.40
CA ASP A 442 -37.35 -3.87 20.04
C ASP A 442 -38.88 -3.83 20.03
N LYS A 443 -39.47 -2.80 19.41
CA LYS A 443 -40.90 -2.58 19.28
C LYS A 443 -41.21 -1.85 17.96
N PRO A 444 -42.48 -1.78 17.53
CA PRO A 444 -42.87 -0.97 16.34
C PRO A 444 -42.44 0.49 16.50
N TYR A 445 -41.94 1.09 15.41
CA TYR A 445 -41.38 2.47 15.44
C TYR A 445 -42.37 3.48 16.03
N GLY A 446 -43.67 3.38 15.69
CA GLY A 446 -44.73 4.25 16.20
C GLY A 446 -44.89 4.22 17.72
N LYS A 447 -44.39 3.17 18.42
CA LYS A 447 -44.48 3.01 19.89
C LYS A 447 -43.31 3.61 20.65
N TYR A 448 -42.30 4.13 19.94
CA TYR A 448 -41.19 4.85 20.60
C TYR A 448 -41.57 6.28 20.94
N ALA A 449 -41.17 6.74 22.12
CA ALA A 449 -41.24 8.15 22.50
C ALA A 449 -40.34 9.02 21.60
N GLN A 450 -40.54 10.32 21.57
CA GLN A 450 -39.75 11.23 20.73
C GLN A 450 -38.25 11.10 20.98
N ALA A 451 -37.82 11.14 22.23
CA ALA A 451 -36.40 10.99 22.60
C ALA A 451 -35.82 9.61 22.21
N GLU A 452 -36.61 8.54 22.24
CA GLU A 452 -36.19 7.22 21.77
C GLU A 452 -36.04 7.20 20.24
N ARG A 453 -36.94 7.86 19.50
CA ARG A 453 -36.85 7.99 18.02
C ARG A 453 -35.59 8.73 17.61
N GLU A 454 -35.20 9.80 18.31
CA GLU A 454 -33.95 10.53 18.07
C GLU A 454 -32.72 9.61 18.19
N LYS A 455 -32.72 8.71 19.17
CA LYS A 455 -31.66 7.68 19.26
C LYS A 455 -31.64 6.75 18.04
N ILE A 456 -32.82 6.34 17.54
CA ILE A 456 -32.95 5.47 16.37
C ILE A 456 -32.47 6.18 15.10
N LEU A 457 -32.73 7.49 14.95
CA LEU A 457 -32.29 8.29 13.82
C LEU A 457 -30.76 8.37 13.70
N ARG A 458 -30.01 8.08 14.78
CA ARG A 458 -28.54 7.94 14.70
C ARG A 458 -28.10 6.84 13.74
N LEU A 459 -28.90 5.86 13.39
CA LEU A 459 -28.59 4.85 12.37
C LEU A 459 -28.31 5.46 10.99
N PHE A 460 -28.87 6.64 10.70
CA PHE A 460 -28.67 7.36 9.44
C PHE A 460 -27.50 8.35 9.46
N SER A 461 -26.98 8.67 10.65
CA SER A 461 -25.85 9.59 10.85
C SER A 461 -25.13 9.23 12.15
N TYR A 462 -24.53 8.04 12.20
CA TYR A 462 -23.81 7.56 13.36
C TYR A 462 -22.39 8.13 13.38
N ARG A 463 -22.10 8.99 14.33
CA ARG A 463 -20.83 9.70 14.43
C ARG A 463 -20.01 9.17 15.58
N PHE A 464 -18.75 8.85 15.32
CA PHE A 464 -17.75 8.54 16.35
C PHE A 464 -16.34 8.82 15.85
N ALA A 465 -15.40 8.94 16.77
CA ALA A 465 -13.98 9.04 16.47
C ALA A 465 -13.33 7.67 16.61
N PRO A 466 -12.78 7.09 15.53
CA PRO A 466 -11.96 5.90 15.68
C PRO A 466 -10.82 6.12 16.68
N ALA A 467 -10.50 5.12 17.51
CA ALA A 467 -9.35 5.18 18.41
C ALA A 467 -8.02 5.12 17.64
N GLY A 468 -8.03 4.58 16.42
CA GLY A 468 -6.89 4.44 15.54
C GLY A 468 -7.17 3.42 14.43
N THR A 469 -6.11 2.90 13.83
CA THR A 469 -6.18 1.84 12.82
C THR A 469 -5.66 0.51 13.36
N PHE A 470 -5.84 -0.58 12.60
CA PHE A 470 -5.23 -1.88 12.95
C PHE A 470 -3.71 -1.93 12.72
N GLY A 471 -3.09 -0.82 12.28
CA GLY A 471 -1.65 -0.69 12.06
C GLY A 471 -1.15 -1.31 10.76
N PHE A 472 0.16 -1.17 10.51
CA PHE A 472 0.81 -1.66 9.28
C PHE A 472 0.72 -3.18 9.09
N GLU A 473 0.62 -3.95 10.16
CA GLU A 473 0.51 -5.43 10.10
C GLU A 473 -0.79 -5.91 9.44
N ARG A 474 -1.81 -5.06 9.40
CA ARG A 474 -3.13 -5.34 8.83
C ARG A 474 -3.50 -4.41 7.68
N ALA A 475 -2.62 -3.50 7.32
CA ALA A 475 -2.83 -2.56 6.23
C ALA A 475 -2.51 -3.23 4.88
N GLU A 476 -3.39 -3.11 3.90
CA GLU A 476 -3.14 -3.63 2.55
C GLU A 476 -2.18 -2.74 1.76
N ALA A 477 -2.11 -1.45 2.11
CA ALA A 477 -1.24 -0.46 1.46
C ALA A 477 -0.67 0.54 2.48
N THR A 478 0.32 1.30 2.03
CA THR A 478 0.92 2.42 2.76
C THR A 478 0.58 3.72 2.06
N LYS A 479 0.07 4.71 2.79
CA LYS A 479 -0.04 6.10 2.30
C LYS A 479 1.13 6.94 2.84
N GLY A 480 1.46 8.03 2.15
CA GLY A 480 2.74 8.71 2.31
C GLY A 480 3.83 8.05 1.48
N GLY A 481 5.08 8.43 1.69
CA GLY A 481 6.24 7.93 0.94
C GLY A 481 6.99 9.03 0.20
N VAL A 482 7.80 8.66 -0.80
CA VAL A 482 8.62 9.58 -1.58
C VAL A 482 7.74 10.60 -2.29
N ASP A 483 8.03 11.89 -2.06
CA ASP A 483 7.27 13.00 -2.62
C ASP A 483 7.42 13.05 -4.15
N THR A 484 6.30 13.00 -4.86
CA THR A 484 6.27 12.98 -6.32
C THR A 484 6.70 14.31 -6.96
N ASP A 485 6.69 15.41 -6.21
CA ASP A 485 7.21 16.70 -6.67
C ASP A 485 8.70 16.65 -7.02
N ALA A 486 9.44 15.71 -6.43
CA ALA A 486 10.85 15.48 -6.72
C ALA A 486 11.09 14.65 -7.99
N LEU A 487 10.02 14.16 -8.64
CA LEU A 487 10.13 13.22 -9.76
C LEU A 487 9.70 13.84 -11.10
N GLU A 488 10.32 13.35 -12.16
CA GLU A 488 9.86 13.53 -13.54
C GLU A 488 8.67 12.60 -13.84
N ALA A 489 7.99 12.84 -14.98
CA ALA A 489 6.82 12.05 -15.39
C ALA A 489 7.09 10.54 -15.61
N ASP A 490 8.35 10.14 -15.70
CA ASP A 490 8.83 8.78 -15.90
C ASP A 490 9.48 8.17 -14.65
N CYS A 491 9.18 8.74 -13.48
CA CYS A 491 9.69 8.32 -12.16
C CYS A 491 11.20 8.60 -11.93
N GLY A 492 11.86 9.35 -12.79
CA GLY A 492 13.25 9.79 -12.59
C GLY A 492 13.34 10.90 -11.57
N VAL A 493 14.38 10.90 -10.72
CA VAL A 493 14.60 11.95 -9.73
C VAL A 493 15.14 13.20 -10.41
N LYS A 494 14.48 14.34 -10.20
CA LYS A 494 14.95 15.65 -10.67
C LYS A 494 16.33 15.97 -10.09
N GLY A 495 17.29 16.32 -10.94
CA GLY A 495 18.64 16.68 -10.50
C GLY A 495 19.56 15.50 -10.12
N VAL A 496 19.07 14.24 -10.07
CA VAL A 496 19.89 13.06 -9.79
C VAL A 496 19.80 12.07 -10.94
N ARG A 497 20.73 12.21 -11.89
CA ARG A 497 20.76 11.34 -13.09
C ARG A 497 20.91 9.87 -12.69
N GLY A 498 20.07 9.01 -13.25
CA GLY A 498 20.15 7.55 -13.06
C GLY A 498 19.44 7.01 -11.81
N LEU A 499 18.83 7.88 -10.97
CA LEU A 499 18.04 7.45 -9.82
C LEU A 499 16.53 7.51 -10.13
N TYR A 500 15.81 6.45 -9.76
CA TYR A 500 14.39 6.29 -10.04
C TYR A 500 13.66 5.67 -8.84
N PHE A 501 12.40 6.06 -8.60
CA PHE A 501 11.51 5.45 -7.61
C PHE A 501 10.21 5.02 -8.27
N ILE A 502 9.77 3.77 -8.06
CA ILE A 502 8.57 3.23 -8.69
C ILE A 502 7.70 2.41 -7.72
N GLY A 503 6.38 2.46 -7.93
CA GLY A 503 5.41 1.69 -7.18
C GLY A 503 5.08 2.26 -5.80
N GLU A 504 4.76 1.39 -4.84
CA GLU A 504 4.21 1.78 -3.52
C GLU A 504 5.19 2.56 -2.61
N VAL A 505 6.45 2.69 -2.96
CA VAL A 505 7.40 3.56 -2.26
C VAL A 505 7.07 5.06 -2.45
N LEU A 506 6.32 5.39 -3.50
CA LEU A 506 5.88 6.74 -3.83
C LEU A 506 4.70 7.19 -2.96
N ASN A 507 4.58 8.50 -2.74
CA ASN A 507 3.42 9.11 -2.09
C ASN A 507 2.18 9.07 -3.01
N VAL A 508 1.80 7.87 -3.45
CA VAL A 508 0.59 7.58 -4.24
C VAL A 508 -0.02 6.29 -3.75
N THR A 509 -1.30 6.33 -3.38
CA THR A 509 -1.99 5.16 -2.85
C THR A 509 -3.35 5.02 -3.51
N GLY A 510 -3.59 3.90 -4.18
CA GLY A 510 -4.86 3.58 -4.81
C GLY A 510 -5.91 3.09 -3.80
N MET A 511 -7.18 3.29 -4.13
CA MET A 511 -8.31 2.68 -3.43
C MET A 511 -8.22 1.15 -3.47
N LEU A 512 -9.06 0.48 -2.68
CA LEU A 512 -9.22 -0.96 -2.74
C LEU A 512 -9.82 -1.36 -4.10
N GLY A 513 -9.18 -2.31 -4.80
CA GLY A 513 -9.75 -2.77 -6.07
C GLY A 513 -8.79 -2.94 -7.24
N GLY A 514 -7.54 -3.27 -7.02
CA GLY A 514 -6.53 -3.51 -8.06
C GLY A 514 -5.74 -2.28 -8.48
N TYR A 515 -6.09 -1.11 -7.94
CA TYR A 515 -5.45 0.16 -8.29
C TYR A 515 -3.96 0.21 -7.92
N ASN A 516 -3.57 -0.30 -6.74
CA ASN A 516 -2.17 -0.26 -6.29
C ASN A 516 -1.24 -1.13 -7.15
N LEU A 517 -1.68 -2.32 -7.57
CA LEU A 517 -0.91 -3.14 -8.50
C LEU A 517 -0.85 -2.51 -9.89
N HIS A 518 -1.97 -1.96 -10.37
CA HIS A 518 -2.00 -1.23 -11.63
C HIS A 518 -0.99 -0.08 -11.66
N PHE A 519 -0.99 0.76 -10.62
CA PHE A 519 -0.04 1.87 -10.49
C PHE A 519 1.42 1.41 -10.47
N ALA A 520 1.71 0.32 -9.76
CA ALA A 520 3.05 -0.26 -9.74
C ALA A 520 3.51 -0.71 -11.13
N PHE A 521 2.62 -1.32 -11.92
CA PHE A 521 2.88 -1.71 -13.31
C PHE A 521 3.01 -0.49 -14.23
N ALA A 522 2.17 0.52 -14.05
CA ALA A 522 2.21 1.73 -14.87
C ALA A 522 3.50 2.54 -14.66
N CYS A 523 3.97 2.69 -13.41
CA CYS A 523 5.27 3.28 -13.11
C CYS A 523 6.41 2.51 -13.80
N ALA A 524 6.39 1.18 -13.68
CA ALA A 524 7.40 0.32 -14.29
C ALA A 524 7.40 0.41 -15.83
N TRP A 525 6.22 0.50 -16.44
CA TRP A 525 6.06 0.66 -17.87
C TRP A 525 6.60 2.00 -18.38
N ALA A 526 6.23 3.10 -17.71
CA ALA A 526 6.71 4.44 -18.04
C ALA A 526 8.25 4.51 -17.99
N LEU A 527 8.84 3.93 -16.93
CA LEU A 527 10.29 3.87 -16.77
C LEU A 527 10.96 2.95 -17.81
N ALA A 528 10.35 1.79 -18.14
CA ALA A 528 10.87 0.90 -19.17
C ALA A 528 10.95 1.61 -20.54
N GLY A 529 9.93 2.39 -20.91
CA GLY A 529 9.94 3.22 -22.11
C GLY A 529 11.15 4.16 -22.17
N ARG A 530 11.43 4.88 -21.07
CA ARG A 530 12.61 5.76 -20.97
C ARG A 530 13.94 5.00 -21.09
N LEU A 531 14.08 3.89 -20.36
CA LEU A 531 15.34 3.16 -20.30
C LEU A 531 15.63 2.40 -21.60
N ASN A 532 14.61 1.96 -22.33
CA ASN A 532 14.76 1.29 -23.63
C ASN A 532 15.04 2.27 -24.78
N ALA A 533 14.65 3.55 -24.65
CA ALA A 533 14.91 4.60 -25.64
C ALA A 533 16.36 5.10 -25.62
N LYS A 534 17.13 4.78 -24.59
CA LYS A 534 18.58 5.08 -24.42
C LYS A 534 19.42 3.86 -24.75
#